data_69cf6d2af9b8eeb5b38961aa0eae45c3
#
_entry.id   69cf6d2af9b8eeb5b38961aa0eae45c3
#
_cell.length_a   1.000
_cell.length_b   1.000
_cell.length_c   1.000
_cell.angle_alpha   90.00
_cell.angle_beta   90.00
_cell.angle_gamma   90.00
#
_symmetry.space_group_name_H-M   'P 1'
#
loop_
_entity.id
_entity.type
_entity.pdbx_description
1 polymer ?
#
loop_
_entity_poly.entity_id
_entity_poly.type
_entity_poly.pdbx_seq_one_letter_code
_entity_poly.pdbx_strand_id
1 'polypeptide(L)'
;MIKKIILIFMCVTFFGSLSMAYAGTPRDPAKYFFNETWGDYHDELKKAKAEGKVGVMLFFEQAECPFCHYMKTNVLNQPEVQDYYRKHFLLFSVDIEGDVDVTDMHGKSMKQKDFAFKQERVRATPVIAFFDLNGNRINRYIGKTNGVEEFMWLGHYIVDGAYKKMPFIRYKQAQSQQN
;
A
#
# COMPACT_ATOMS: atom_id res chain seq x y z
N MET A 1 12.14 70.81 -31.04
CA MET A 1 12.80 69.48 -31.01
C MET A 1 12.03 68.62 -30.03
N ILE A 2 11.13 67.77 -30.52
CA ILE A 2 10.22 66.95 -29.68
C ILE A 2 10.81 65.57 -29.65
N LYS A 3 11.26 65.12 -28.44
CA LYS A 3 11.75 63.78 -28.25
C LYS A 3 10.51 62.83 -28.04
N LYS A 4 10.32 61.93 -29.01
CA LYS A 4 9.33 60.86 -28.90
C LYS A 4 9.84 59.77 -27.92
N ILE A 5 9.14 59.61 -26.80
CA ILE A 5 9.36 58.51 -25.88
C ILE A 5 8.47 57.36 -26.36
N ILE A 6 9.09 56.29 -26.84
CA ILE A 6 8.41 55.04 -27.20
C ILE A 6 8.32 54.18 -25.93
N LEU A 7 7.10 54.01 -25.41
CA LEU A 7 6.80 53.13 -24.29
C LEU A 7 6.61 51.70 -24.87
N ILE A 8 7.60 50.85 -24.68
CA ILE A 8 7.47 49.41 -25.01
C ILE A 8 6.72 48.73 -23.89
N PHE A 9 5.46 48.38 -24.17
CA PHE A 9 4.63 47.57 -23.29
C PHE A 9 5.02 46.09 -23.45
N MET A 10 5.84 45.55 -22.52
CA MET A 10 6.28 44.18 -22.53
C MET A 10 5.17 43.34 -21.86
N CYS A 11 4.29 42.76 -22.69
CA CYS A 11 3.29 41.81 -22.26
C CYS A 11 3.96 40.48 -21.86
N VAL A 12 4.22 40.29 -20.56
CA VAL A 12 4.67 39.00 -20.03
C VAL A 12 3.45 38.10 -19.97
N THR A 13 3.25 37.24 -20.95
CA THR A 13 2.27 36.17 -20.93
C THR A 13 2.74 35.08 -19.97
N PHE A 14 2.19 35.09 -18.78
CA PHE A 14 2.39 34.03 -17.78
C PHE A 14 1.65 32.76 -18.25
N PHE A 15 2.35 31.88 -18.96
CA PHE A 15 1.85 30.55 -19.29
C PHE A 15 1.85 29.71 -18.00
N GLY A 16 0.76 29.77 -17.27
CA GLY A 16 0.51 28.85 -16.17
C GLY A 16 0.34 27.44 -16.73
N SER A 17 1.35 26.61 -16.57
CA SER A 17 1.27 25.18 -16.87
C SER A 17 0.27 24.56 -15.90
N LEU A 18 -0.98 24.36 -16.35
CA LEU A 18 -1.91 23.48 -15.67
C LEU A 18 -1.34 22.04 -15.75
N SER A 19 -0.69 21.61 -14.69
CA SER A 19 -0.37 20.20 -14.50
C SER A 19 -1.69 19.47 -14.30
N MET A 20 -2.29 18.93 -15.36
CA MET A 20 -3.37 17.94 -15.23
C MET A 20 -2.76 16.73 -14.52
N ALA A 21 -3.18 16.50 -13.27
CA ALA A 21 -2.95 15.25 -12.61
C ALA A 21 -3.67 14.16 -13.42
N TYR A 22 -2.92 13.40 -14.18
CA TYR A 22 -3.44 12.29 -14.97
C TYR A 22 -3.71 11.16 -13.98
N ALA A 23 -4.96 11.05 -13.53
CA ALA A 23 -5.40 9.85 -12.82
C ALA A 23 -5.27 8.68 -13.80
N GLY A 24 -4.32 7.80 -13.58
CA GLY A 24 -4.06 6.65 -14.45
C GLY A 24 -5.29 5.74 -14.53
N THR A 25 -5.46 5.04 -15.65
CA THR A 25 -6.54 4.06 -15.80
C THR A 25 -6.36 2.95 -14.75
N PRO A 26 -7.43 2.59 -14.00
CA PRO A 26 -7.38 1.50 -13.03
C PRO A 26 -6.86 0.19 -13.64
N ARG A 27 -5.97 -0.50 -12.91
CA ARG A 27 -5.33 -1.76 -13.34
C ARG A 27 -5.75 -2.91 -12.41
N ASP A 28 -5.90 -4.12 -12.95
CA ASP A 28 -6.28 -5.31 -12.18
C ASP A 28 -5.32 -5.56 -11.00
N PRO A 29 -5.79 -5.54 -9.73
CA PRO A 29 -4.92 -5.76 -8.57
C PRO A 29 -4.28 -7.15 -8.53
N ALA A 30 -4.95 -8.17 -9.05
CA ALA A 30 -4.38 -9.52 -9.09
C ALA A 30 -3.09 -9.56 -9.91
N LYS A 31 -3.02 -8.75 -10.96
CA LYS A 31 -1.86 -8.69 -11.87
C LYS A 31 -0.86 -7.59 -11.50
N TYR A 32 -1.34 -6.44 -11.05
CA TYR A 32 -0.50 -5.25 -10.93
C TYR A 32 -0.22 -4.81 -9.50
N PHE A 33 -0.99 -5.32 -8.50
CA PHE A 33 -0.74 -5.04 -7.09
C PHE A 33 -0.07 -6.22 -6.39
N PHE A 34 -0.71 -7.39 -6.39
CA PHE A 34 -0.15 -8.57 -5.72
C PHE A 34 1.00 -9.20 -6.50
N ASN A 35 1.96 -9.75 -5.77
CA ASN A 35 3.00 -10.61 -6.30
C ASN A 35 2.50 -12.06 -6.28
N GLU A 36 2.96 -12.86 -7.23
CA GLU A 36 2.78 -14.31 -7.20
C GLU A 36 3.66 -14.94 -6.12
N THR A 37 3.13 -15.95 -5.43
CA THR A 37 3.86 -16.71 -4.42
C THR A 37 3.38 -18.14 -4.35
N TRP A 38 4.25 -19.04 -3.97
CA TRP A 38 3.92 -20.44 -3.63
C TRP A 38 3.59 -20.61 -2.15
N GLY A 39 3.44 -19.51 -1.40
CA GLY A 39 3.05 -19.51 0.01
C GLY A 39 4.23 -19.68 0.97
N ASP A 40 5.48 -19.59 0.53
CA ASP A 40 6.63 -19.57 1.42
C ASP A 40 7.02 -18.13 1.76
N TYR A 41 6.41 -17.59 2.82
CA TYR A 41 6.67 -16.20 3.24
C TYR A 41 8.07 -16.00 3.83
N HIS A 42 8.73 -17.08 4.30
CA HIS A 42 10.12 -17.00 4.75
C HIS A 42 11.08 -16.73 3.58
N ASP A 43 10.89 -17.42 2.46
CA ASP A 43 11.67 -17.17 1.25
C ASP A 43 11.30 -15.84 0.60
N GLU A 44 10.02 -15.42 0.67
CA GLU A 44 9.62 -14.09 0.19
C GLU A 44 10.26 -12.94 1.01
N LEU A 45 10.53 -13.13 2.29
CA LEU A 45 11.32 -12.16 3.07
C LEU A 45 12.76 -12.05 2.58
N LYS A 46 13.40 -13.18 2.25
CA LYS A 46 14.77 -13.18 1.67
C LYS A 46 14.78 -12.43 0.34
N LYS A 47 13.77 -12.69 -0.50
CA LYS A 47 13.58 -12.01 -1.78
C LYS A 47 13.35 -10.50 -1.59
N ALA A 48 12.47 -10.10 -0.65
CA ALA A 48 12.23 -8.70 -0.30
C ALA A 48 13.54 -8.00 0.09
N LYS A 49 14.36 -8.64 0.90
CA LYS A 49 15.68 -8.12 1.30
C LYS A 49 16.63 -7.98 0.12
N ALA A 50 16.68 -8.97 -0.77
CA ALA A 50 17.54 -8.95 -1.96
C ALA A 50 17.12 -7.84 -2.95
N GLU A 51 15.81 -7.55 -3.04
CA GLU A 51 15.24 -6.48 -3.88
C GLU A 51 15.26 -5.09 -3.22
N GLY A 52 15.81 -4.94 -2.03
CA GLY A 52 15.87 -3.66 -1.30
C GLY A 52 14.51 -3.15 -0.84
N LYS A 53 13.53 -4.05 -0.64
CA LYS A 53 12.22 -3.69 -0.10
C LYS A 53 12.32 -3.36 1.39
N VAL A 54 11.30 -2.66 1.91
CA VAL A 54 11.16 -2.37 3.35
C VAL A 54 10.65 -3.58 4.12
N GLY A 55 9.90 -4.46 3.45
CA GLY A 55 9.34 -5.65 4.04
C GLY A 55 8.29 -6.33 3.17
N VAL A 56 7.43 -7.11 3.80
CA VAL A 56 6.31 -7.82 3.17
C VAL A 56 4.99 -7.27 3.70
N MET A 57 3.99 -7.11 2.82
CA MET A 57 2.62 -6.81 3.20
C MET A 57 1.71 -7.99 2.85
N LEU A 58 0.91 -8.42 3.81
CA LEU A 58 -0.14 -9.43 3.60
C LEU A 58 -1.52 -8.77 3.66
N PHE A 59 -2.34 -9.08 2.67
CA PHE A 59 -3.74 -8.70 2.58
C PHE A 59 -4.60 -9.94 2.84
N PHE A 60 -5.14 -10.05 4.05
CA PHE A 60 -6.01 -11.15 4.44
C PHE A 60 -7.43 -10.89 3.95
N GLU A 61 -7.96 -11.82 3.20
CA GLU A 61 -9.28 -11.73 2.58
C GLU A 61 -10.04 -13.06 2.64
N GLN A 62 -11.29 -13.05 2.21
CA GLN A 62 -12.11 -14.23 1.97
C GLN A 62 -13.04 -13.99 0.78
N ALA A 63 -13.62 -15.05 0.21
CA ALA A 63 -14.44 -14.95 -0.99
C ALA A 63 -15.64 -14.00 -0.79
N GLU A 64 -16.41 -14.17 0.27
CA GLU A 64 -17.60 -13.37 0.60
C GLU A 64 -17.26 -12.15 1.46
N CYS A 65 -16.39 -11.25 0.92
CA CYS A 65 -15.93 -10.07 1.65
C CYS A 65 -16.21 -8.77 0.88
N PRO A 66 -17.31 -8.07 1.16
CA PRO A 66 -17.64 -6.81 0.46
C PRO A 66 -16.57 -5.73 0.62
N PHE A 67 -15.93 -5.63 1.79
CA PHE A 67 -14.87 -4.66 2.02
C PHE A 67 -13.55 -5.03 1.32
N CYS A 68 -13.27 -6.33 1.12
CA CYS A 68 -12.14 -6.77 0.31
C CYS A 68 -12.37 -6.42 -1.16
N HIS A 69 -13.59 -6.65 -1.65
CA HIS A 69 -14.00 -6.24 -3.00
C HIS A 69 -13.86 -4.72 -3.17
N TYR A 70 -14.37 -3.92 -2.22
CA TYR A 70 -14.20 -2.46 -2.24
C TYR A 70 -12.73 -2.06 -2.34
N MET A 71 -11.86 -2.65 -1.51
CA MET A 71 -10.43 -2.36 -1.56
C MET A 71 -9.84 -2.67 -2.93
N LYS A 72 -10.15 -3.83 -3.49
CA LYS A 72 -9.65 -4.25 -4.81
C LYS A 72 -10.12 -3.35 -5.95
N THR A 73 -11.38 -2.92 -5.92
CA THR A 73 -11.99 -2.17 -7.03
C THR A 73 -11.86 -0.66 -6.94
N ASN A 74 -11.52 -0.10 -5.78
CA ASN A 74 -11.47 1.36 -5.58
C ASN A 74 -10.12 1.88 -5.06
N VAL A 75 -9.29 1.00 -4.48
CA VAL A 75 -8.02 1.40 -3.86
C VAL A 75 -6.84 0.70 -4.51
N LEU A 76 -6.82 -0.64 -4.47
CA LEU A 76 -5.68 -1.43 -4.94
C LEU A 76 -5.55 -1.47 -6.47
N ASN A 77 -6.60 -1.07 -7.21
CA ASN A 77 -6.59 -0.94 -8.66
C ASN A 77 -6.00 0.39 -9.16
N GLN A 78 -5.68 1.32 -8.27
CA GLN A 78 -5.14 2.62 -8.66
C GLN A 78 -3.65 2.53 -8.96
N PRO A 79 -3.18 3.05 -10.12
CA PRO A 79 -1.78 2.96 -10.53
C PRO A 79 -0.79 3.52 -9.51
N GLU A 80 -1.09 4.68 -8.91
CA GLU A 80 -0.23 5.31 -7.90
C GLU A 80 -0.07 4.44 -6.65
N VAL A 81 -1.13 3.73 -6.24
CA VAL A 81 -1.10 2.78 -5.12
C VAL A 81 -0.21 1.59 -5.47
N GLN A 82 -0.43 1.02 -6.66
CA GLN A 82 0.32 -0.14 -7.13
C GLN A 82 1.80 0.16 -7.26
N ASP A 83 2.14 1.28 -7.89
CA ASP A 83 3.52 1.68 -8.15
C ASP A 83 4.24 2.00 -6.82
N TYR A 84 3.58 2.72 -5.90
CA TYR A 84 4.15 3.02 -4.58
C TYR A 84 4.38 1.76 -3.75
N TYR A 85 3.34 0.94 -3.57
CA TYR A 85 3.43 -0.24 -2.71
C TYR A 85 4.40 -1.29 -3.26
N ARG A 86 4.37 -1.57 -4.56
CA ARG A 86 5.32 -2.50 -5.20
C ARG A 86 6.76 -2.02 -5.17
N LYS A 87 6.99 -0.72 -5.17
CA LYS A 87 8.34 -0.16 -4.97
C LYS A 87 8.90 -0.53 -3.60
N HIS A 88 8.08 -0.50 -2.56
CA HIS A 88 8.53 -0.60 -1.18
C HIS A 88 8.34 -1.98 -0.54
N PHE A 89 7.41 -2.79 -1.03
CA PHE A 89 7.05 -4.08 -0.42
C PHE A 89 6.95 -5.20 -1.46
N LEU A 90 7.07 -6.46 -1.01
CA LEU A 90 6.40 -7.57 -1.66
C LEU A 90 5.00 -7.72 -1.06
N LEU A 91 4.00 -7.96 -1.92
CA LEU A 91 2.58 -7.83 -1.61
C LEU A 91 1.87 -9.15 -1.92
N PHE A 92 1.26 -9.78 -0.92
CA PHE A 92 0.58 -11.06 -1.11
C PHE A 92 -0.84 -11.04 -0.57
N SER A 93 -1.74 -11.71 -1.29
CA SER A 93 -3.08 -12.04 -0.81
C SER A 93 -3.07 -13.35 -0.04
N VAL A 94 -3.82 -13.40 1.07
CA VAL A 94 -3.96 -14.55 1.95
C VAL A 94 -5.43 -14.83 2.14
N ASP A 95 -5.91 -15.98 1.65
CA ASP A 95 -7.26 -16.45 1.91
C ASP A 95 -7.36 -17.03 3.34
N ILE A 96 -8.18 -16.42 4.18
CA ILE A 96 -8.33 -16.87 5.57
C ILE A 96 -9.08 -18.21 5.71
N GLU A 97 -9.68 -18.70 4.63
CA GLU A 97 -10.36 -19.98 4.55
C GLU A 97 -9.55 -21.02 3.74
N GLY A 98 -8.39 -20.60 3.21
CA GLY A 98 -7.54 -21.37 2.33
C GLY A 98 -6.98 -22.65 2.99
N ASP A 99 -7.02 -23.76 2.25
CA ASP A 99 -6.56 -25.07 2.73
C ASP A 99 -5.21 -25.50 2.10
N VAL A 100 -4.55 -24.57 1.42
CA VAL A 100 -3.19 -24.78 0.90
C VAL A 100 -2.17 -24.68 2.03
N ASP A 101 -1.04 -25.36 1.87
CA ASP A 101 0.06 -25.25 2.82
C ASP A 101 0.84 -23.96 2.56
N VAL A 102 1.21 -23.28 3.64
CA VAL A 102 2.05 -22.09 3.63
C VAL A 102 3.18 -22.23 4.66
N THR A 103 4.29 -21.56 4.41
CA THR A 103 5.38 -21.40 5.37
C THR A 103 5.36 -19.96 5.89
N ASP A 104 5.31 -19.80 7.21
CA ASP A 104 5.26 -18.48 7.83
C ASP A 104 6.59 -17.73 7.72
N MET A 105 6.65 -16.50 8.25
CA MET A 105 7.83 -15.63 8.21
C MET A 105 9.06 -16.23 8.90
N HIS A 106 8.89 -17.26 9.76
CA HIS A 106 9.93 -17.91 10.54
C HIS A 106 10.25 -19.34 10.08
N GLY A 107 9.67 -19.77 8.95
CA GLY A 107 9.94 -21.08 8.34
C GLY A 107 9.06 -22.23 8.87
N LYS A 108 7.98 -21.92 9.60
CA LYS A 108 7.05 -22.93 10.09
C LYS A 108 5.93 -23.16 9.08
N SER A 109 5.75 -24.42 8.64
CA SER A 109 4.68 -24.80 7.71
C SER A 109 3.36 -25.07 8.44
N MET A 110 2.25 -24.63 7.84
CA MET A 110 0.89 -24.84 8.31
C MET A 110 -0.12 -24.57 7.19
N LYS A 111 -1.41 -24.89 7.44
CA LYS A 111 -2.48 -24.48 6.52
C LYS A 111 -2.68 -22.97 6.52
N GLN A 112 -2.98 -22.39 5.36
CA GLN A 112 -3.17 -20.93 5.19
C GLN A 112 -4.27 -20.39 6.14
N LYS A 113 -5.37 -21.12 6.33
CA LYS A 113 -6.39 -20.79 7.31
C LYS A 113 -5.87 -20.79 8.75
N ASP A 114 -4.98 -21.71 9.10
CA ASP A 114 -4.38 -21.78 10.44
C ASP A 114 -3.37 -20.64 10.66
N PHE A 115 -2.59 -20.31 9.64
CA PHE A 115 -1.73 -19.14 9.64
C PHE A 115 -2.56 -17.88 9.93
N ALA A 116 -3.62 -17.66 9.15
CA ALA A 116 -4.49 -16.50 9.32
C ALA A 116 -5.19 -16.48 10.69
N PHE A 117 -5.81 -17.61 11.09
CA PHE A 117 -6.66 -17.64 12.27
C PHE A 117 -5.88 -17.80 13.59
N LYS A 118 -4.93 -18.76 13.65
CA LYS A 118 -4.21 -19.10 14.88
C LYS A 118 -3.02 -18.18 15.12
N GLN A 119 -2.21 -17.94 14.09
CA GLN A 119 -0.98 -17.16 14.22
C GLN A 119 -1.26 -15.66 14.09
N GLU A 120 -1.89 -15.24 12.99
CA GLU A 120 -2.16 -13.83 12.73
C GLU A 120 -3.43 -13.31 13.41
N ARG A 121 -4.23 -14.19 14.01
CA ARG A 121 -5.46 -13.86 14.75
C ARG A 121 -6.47 -13.04 13.94
N VAL A 122 -6.55 -13.30 12.64
CA VAL A 122 -7.54 -12.68 11.77
C VAL A 122 -8.90 -13.28 12.04
N ARG A 123 -9.91 -12.43 12.33
CA ARG A 123 -11.29 -12.84 12.66
C ARG A 123 -12.32 -12.16 11.76
N ALA A 124 -11.89 -11.16 11.03
CA ALA A 124 -12.70 -10.41 10.07
C ALA A 124 -11.79 -9.91 8.96
N THR A 125 -12.33 -9.66 7.77
CA THR A 125 -11.59 -9.23 6.59
C THR A 125 -12.13 -7.91 6.04
N PRO A 126 -11.28 -7.12 5.36
CA PRO A 126 -9.86 -7.36 5.17
C PRO A 126 -9.03 -7.04 6.42
N VAL A 127 -7.85 -7.67 6.53
CA VAL A 127 -6.78 -7.22 7.42
C VAL A 127 -5.55 -6.99 6.58
N ILE A 128 -4.84 -5.90 6.84
CA ILE A 128 -3.60 -5.56 6.17
C ILE A 128 -2.50 -5.61 7.23
N ALA A 129 -1.56 -6.53 7.06
CA ALA A 129 -0.43 -6.70 7.99
C ALA A 129 0.90 -6.43 7.28
N PHE A 130 1.78 -5.72 7.97
CA PHE A 130 3.13 -5.42 7.49
C PHE A 130 4.16 -6.13 8.36
N PHE A 131 5.14 -6.73 7.70
CA PHE A 131 6.23 -7.46 8.32
C PHE A 131 7.56 -6.83 7.90
N ASP A 132 8.45 -6.63 8.87
CA ASP A 132 9.81 -6.20 8.58
C ASP A 132 10.65 -7.33 7.95
N LEU A 133 11.87 -7.02 7.54
CA LEU A 133 12.78 -8.00 6.91
C LEU A 133 13.29 -9.10 7.87
N ASN A 134 12.96 -9.02 9.16
CA ASN A 134 13.21 -10.06 10.15
C ASN A 134 11.99 -10.95 10.41
N GLY A 135 10.88 -10.70 9.71
CA GLY A 135 9.63 -11.44 9.87
C GLY A 135 8.77 -10.98 11.04
N ASN A 136 9.11 -9.88 11.71
CA ASN A 136 8.29 -9.32 12.78
C ASN A 136 7.13 -8.53 12.20
N ARG A 137 5.92 -8.78 12.70
CA ARG A 137 4.77 -7.95 12.34
C ARG A 137 4.88 -6.56 12.99
N ILE A 138 5.11 -5.54 12.17
CA ILE A 138 5.32 -4.16 12.61
C ILE A 138 4.05 -3.31 12.64
N ASN A 139 3.04 -3.72 11.88
CA ASN A 139 1.73 -3.04 11.88
C ASN A 139 0.62 -3.99 11.45
N ARG A 140 -0.59 -3.69 11.89
CA ARG A 140 -1.83 -4.37 11.51
C ARG A 140 -2.96 -3.36 11.43
N TYR A 141 -3.57 -3.25 10.25
CA TYR A 141 -4.75 -2.43 9.99
C TYR A 141 -5.95 -3.35 9.74
N ILE A 142 -7.09 -3.10 10.40
CA ILE A 142 -8.28 -3.93 10.32
C ILE A 142 -9.38 -3.17 9.59
N GLY A 143 -9.96 -3.80 8.58
CA GLY A 143 -11.02 -3.23 7.75
C GLY A 143 -10.50 -2.54 6.50
N LYS A 144 -11.42 -1.93 5.75
CA LYS A 144 -11.10 -1.13 4.58
C LYS A 144 -10.58 0.26 4.97
N THR A 145 -9.71 0.84 4.16
CA THR A 145 -9.37 2.26 4.28
C THR A 145 -10.48 3.15 3.72
N ASN A 146 -10.48 4.41 4.12
CA ASN A 146 -11.38 5.42 3.57
C ASN A 146 -10.80 5.97 2.24
N GLY A 147 -10.73 5.11 1.23
CA GLY A 147 -10.20 5.45 -0.08
C GLY A 147 -8.69 5.31 -0.22
N VAL A 148 -8.21 5.81 -1.35
CA VAL A 148 -6.81 5.75 -1.80
C VAL A 148 -5.88 6.51 -0.86
N GLU A 149 -6.27 7.71 -0.49
CA GLU A 149 -5.45 8.62 0.30
C GLU A 149 -5.07 8.01 1.66
N GLU A 150 -6.05 7.46 2.38
CA GLU A 150 -5.76 6.80 3.66
C GLU A 150 -4.86 5.56 3.48
N PHE A 151 -5.03 4.83 2.39
CA PHE A 151 -4.16 3.69 2.10
C PHE A 151 -2.73 4.15 1.78
N MET A 152 -2.56 5.23 1.02
CA MET A 152 -1.25 5.84 0.79
C MET A 152 -0.61 6.32 2.08
N TRP A 153 -1.36 6.97 2.98
CA TRP A 153 -0.86 7.35 4.31
C TRP A 153 -0.40 6.13 5.13
N LEU A 154 -1.12 5.00 5.02
CA LEU A 154 -0.70 3.76 5.69
C LEU A 154 0.64 3.25 5.14
N GLY A 155 0.85 3.30 3.83
CA GLY A 155 2.12 2.96 3.20
C GLY A 155 3.26 3.87 3.65
N HIS A 156 3.07 5.19 3.61
CA HIS A 156 4.05 6.18 4.10
C HIS A 156 4.37 5.98 5.58
N TYR A 157 3.36 5.77 6.41
CA TYR A 157 3.52 5.49 7.84
C TYR A 157 4.50 4.35 8.13
N ILE A 158 4.47 3.29 7.31
CA ILE A 158 5.40 2.16 7.42
C ILE A 158 6.76 2.50 6.85
N VAL A 159 6.83 3.02 5.62
CA VAL A 159 8.08 3.31 4.89
C VAL A 159 8.94 4.34 5.64
N ASP A 160 8.32 5.39 6.16
CA ASP A 160 9.00 6.48 6.88
C ASP A 160 9.32 6.10 8.35
N GLY A 161 8.92 4.90 8.77
CA GLY A 161 9.17 4.43 10.13
C GLY A 161 8.37 5.16 11.22
N ALA A 162 7.32 5.87 10.84
CA ALA A 162 6.46 6.61 11.78
C ALA A 162 5.76 5.69 12.80
N TYR A 163 5.54 4.41 12.43
CA TYR A 163 4.99 3.39 13.32
C TYR A 163 5.82 3.15 14.59
N LYS A 164 7.11 3.50 14.58
CA LYS A 164 7.99 3.43 15.76
C LYS A 164 7.75 4.58 16.75
N LYS A 165 7.09 5.66 16.32
CA LYS A 165 6.94 6.90 17.08
C LYS A 165 5.51 7.15 17.56
N MET A 166 4.51 6.77 16.77
CA MET A 166 3.11 7.04 17.08
C MET A 166 2.17 6.00 16.47
N PRO A 167 0.95 5.81 17.02
CA PRO A 167 -0.08 4.97 16.39
C PRO A 167 -0.61 5.60 15.10
N PHE A 168 -1.06 4.76 14.15
CA PHE A 168 -1.55 5.21 12.83
C PHE A 168 -2.68 6.24 12.90
N ILE A 169 -3.57 6.13 13.89
CA ILE A 169 -4.66 7.10 14.05
C ILE A 169 -4.16 8.55 14.25
N ARG A 170 -3.08 8.73 15.01
CA ARG A 170 -2.47 10.06 15.19
C ARG A 170 -1.74 10.53 13.93
N TYR A 171 -1.04 9.62 13.26
CA TYR A 171 -0.40 9.92 11.97
C TYR A 171 -1.43 10.38 10.95
N LYS A 172 -2.54 9.66 10.79
CA LYS A 172 -3.65 10.00 9.92
C LYS A 172 -4.26 11.36 10.23
N GLN A 173 -4.48 11.69 11.52
CA GLN A 173 -4.99 12.99 11.94
C GLN A 173 -4.05 14.13 11.54
N ALA A 174 -2.74 13.93 11.67
CA ALA A 174 -1.75 14.93 11.26
C ALA A 174 -1.74 15.14 9.74
N GLN A 175 -1.88 14.07 8.95
CA GLN A 175 -1.96 14.18 7.49
C GLN A 175 -3.22 14.92 7.05
N SER A 176 -4.39 14.61 7.63
CA SER A 176 -5.66 15.24 7.25
C SER A 176 -5.77 16.74 7.64
N GLN A 177 -4.86 17.26 8.46
CA GLN A 177 -4.78 18.70 8.79
C GLN A 177 -3.87 19.48 7.84
N GLN A 178 -3.08 18.79 7.03
CA GLN A 178 -2.13 19.41 6.09
C GLN A 178 -2.71 19.57 4.67
N ASN A 179 -3.83 18.90 4.39
CA ASN A 179 -4.59 18.99 3.15
C ASN A 179 -5.83 19.88 3.32
#